data_651723eedb3d861e159993e4947ff2a6
#
_entry.id   651723eedb3d861e159993e4947ff2a6
#
_cell.length_a   1.000
_cell.length_b   1.000
_cell.length_c   1.000
_cell.angle_alpha   90.00
_cell.angle_beta   90.00
_cell.angle_gamma   90.00
#
_symmetry.space_group_name_H-M   'P 1'
#
loop_
_entity.id
_entity.type
_entity.pdbx_description
1 polymer ?
#
loop_
_entity_poly.entity_id
_entity_poly.type
_entity_poly.pdbx_seq_one_letter_code
_entity_poly.pdbx_strand_id
1 'polypeptide(L)'
;MERKVSRTGRGILCLVVSAFGFALMGMFVRMANAANGGEVEISAFQKGFFRNAVAFAIALALFLKAGRGISFGEGPAVRRWTVLFLRAAFGTIGIFSNFYAIGKIDLGDAMMLNKLAPFFTVLFSWLFIKERLTLRQALCLVGAFCGAALVVKPGLGAMPLFPALCGLAGGLFAGSAYACVRELGLLKMDGRFIVLFFSAFSCLASLPFLIFDFQPMTCRQVLALCGAGAGAAIGQFGITAAYRFAEPRRIAVFDYTNILFAALLGYLAFGQVPDALSWMGFILIAAMAFLMNRRD
;
A
#
# COMPACT_ATOMS: atom_id res chain seq x y z
N MET A 1 22.00 -28.11 -3.87
CA MET A 1 21.93 -27.55 -2.51
C MET A 1 20.98 -26.36 -2.53
N GLU A 2 19.66 -26.61 -2.41
CA GLU A 2 18.64 -25.56 -2.42
C GLU A 2 18.75 -24.75 -1.12
N ARG A 3 19.19 -23.49 -1.22
CA ARG A 3 19.13 -22.54 -0.10
C ARG A 3 17.64 -22.29 0.24
N LYS A 4 17.15 -22.96 1.27
CA LYS A 4 15.84 -22.64 1.85
C LYS A 4 15.81 -21.15 2.21
N VAL A 5 15.13 -20.34 1.39
CA VAL A 5 14.94 -18.91 1.67
C VAL A 5 14.27 -18.78 3.03
N SER A 6 14.87 -18.02 3.95
CA SER A 6 14.34 -17.82 5.30
C SER A 6 12.93 -17.19 5.25
N ARG A 7 12.10 -17.38 6.27
CA ARG A 7 10.76 -16.73 6.34
C ARG A 7 10.85 -15.21 6.15
N THR A 8 11.85 -14.57 6.75
CA THR A 8 12.13 -13.14 6.56
C THR A 8 12.47 -12.82 5.11
N GLY A 9 13.33 -13.62 4.44
CA GLY A 9 13.65 -13.39 3.04
C GLY A 9 12.44 -13.51 2.11
N ARG A 10 11.52 -14.45 2.39
CA ARG A 10 10.22 -14.54 1.67
C ARG A 10 9.37 -13.29 1.92
N GLY A 11 9.34 -12.81 3.15
CA GLY A 11 8.63 -11.57 3.51
C GLY A 11 9.16 -10.37 2.75
N ILE A 12 10.48 -10.20 2.67
CA ILE A 12 11.14 -9.13 1.90
C ILE A 12 10.76 -9.22 0.42
N LEU A 13 10.90 -10.41 -0.19
CA LEU A 13 10.54 -10.59 -1.60
C LEU A 13 9.08 -10.22 -1.87
N CYS A 14 8.15 -10.70 -1.04
CA CYS A 14 6.74 -10.38 -1.18
C CYS A 14 6.48 -8.86 -1.03
N LEU A 15 7.21 -8.18 -0.14
CA LEU A 15 7.05 -6.74 0.05
C LEU A 15 7.60 -5.94 -1.13
N VAL A 16 8.73 -6.36 -1.71
CA VAL A 16 9.28 -5.74 -2.93
C VAL A 16 8.34 -5.95 -4.13
N VAL A 17 7.77 -7.14 -4.29
CA VAL A 17 6.73 -7.40 -5.31
C VAL A 17 5.49 -6.54 -5.07
N SER A 18 5.09 -6.38 -3.81
CA SER A 18 4.01 -5.47 -3.44
C SER A 18 4.31 -4.03 -3.83
N ALA A 19 5.52 -3.56 -3.52
CA ALA A 19 5.99 -2.22 -3.84
C ALA A 19 5.95 -1.94 -5.35
N PHE A 20 6.36 -2.91 -6.17
CA PHE A 20 6.23 -2.86 -7.63
C PHE A 20 4.76 -2.80 -8.07
N GLY A 21 3.89 -3.66 -7.52
CA GLY A 21 2.45 -3.66 -7.81
C GLY A 21 1.77 -2.32 -7.51
N PHE A 22 2.09 -1.69 -6.38
CA PHE A 22 1.57 -0.36 -6.06
C PHE A 22 2.18 0.75 -6.92
N ALA A 23 3.41 0.63 -7.39
CA ALA A 23 3.99 1.55 -8.36
C ALA A 23 3.28 1.46 -9.72
N LEU A 24 3.00 0.24 -10.20
CA LEU A 24 2.16 0.00 -11.40
C LEU A 24 0.77 0.62 -11.23
N MET A 25 0.13 0.41 -10.08
CA MET A 25 -1.16 1.03 -9.78
C MET A 25 -1.08 2.56 -9.94
N GLY A 26 -0.07 3.19 -9.35
CA GLY A 26 0.13 4.65 -9.43
C GLY A 26 0.34 5.13 -10.87
N MET A 27 1.14 4.41 -11.66
CA MET A 27 1.35 4.70 -13.09
C MET A 27 0.02 4.68 -13.86
N PHE A 28 -0.77 3.62 -13.72
CA PHE A 28 -2.05 3.50 -14.42
C PHE A 28 -3.09 4.52 -13.97
N VAL A 29 -3.14 4.86 -12.68
CA VAL A 29 -4.01 5.95 -12.17
C VAL A 29 -3.61 7.28 -12.82
N ARG A 30 -2.31 7.56 -12.96
CA ARG A 30 -1.82 8.75 -13.65
C ARG A 30 -2.18 8.74 -15.15
N MET A 31 -2.06 7.60 -15.81
CA MET A 31 -2.51 7.45 -17.22
C MET A 31 -4.00 7.71 -17.39
N ALA A 32 -4.84 7.25 -16.44
CA ALA A 32 -6.28 7.51 -16.45
C ALA A 32 -6.60 9.02 -16.32
N ASN A 33 -5.83 9.76 -15.52
CA ASN A 33 -5.99 11.21 -15.40
C ASN A 33 -5.54 11.95 -16.69
N ALA A 34 -4.42 11.52 -17.29
CA ALA A 34 -3.88 12.14 -18.50
C ALA A 34 -4.76 11.91 -19.75
N ALA A 35 -5.56 10.85 -19.78
CA ALA A 35 -6.37 10.47 -20.94
C ALA A 35 -7.54 11.42 -21.26
N ASN A 36 -7.81 12.43 -20.44
CA ASN A 36 -8.94 13.36 -20.60
C ASN A 36 -8.54 14.78 -21.02
N GLY A 37 -7.29 15.08 -21.28
CA GLY A 37 -6.88 16.47 -21.56
C GLY A 37 -7.18 17.46 -20.42
N GLY A 38 -7.57 17.00 -19.23
CA GLY A 38 -7.84 17.81 -18.06
C GLY A 38 -9.31 18.21 -17.83
N GLU A 39 -10.26 17.78 -18.65
CA GLU A 39 -11.65 18.28 -18.60
C GLU A 39 -12.54 17.66 -17.52
N VAL A 40 -12.32 16.40 -17.09
CA VAL A 40 -13.10 15.78 -16.01
C VAL A 40 -12.21 14.96 -15.10
N GLU A 41 -12.08 15.38 -13.86
CA GLU A 41 -11.36 14.61 -12.85
C GLU A 41 -12.25 13.48 -12.30
N ILE A 42 -11.81 12.21 -12.47
CA ILE A 42 -12.48 11.06 -11.87
C ILE A 42 -12.38 11.16 -10.35
N SER A 43 -13.48 11.01 -9.63
CA SER A 43 -13.50 11.12 -8.18
C SER A 43 -12.61 10.07 -7.50
N ALA A 44 -12.06 10.40 -6.31
CA ALA A 44 -11.23 9.50 -5.53
C ALA A 44 -11.96 8.20 -5.17
N PHE A 45 -13.26 8.28 -4.90
CA PHE A 45 -14.10 7.13 -4.58
C PHE A 45 -14.30 6.22 -5.78
N GLN A 46 -14.49 6.79 -6.97
CA GLN A 46 -14.65 6.05 -8.21
C GLN A 46 -13.36 5.32 -8.59
N LYS A 47 -12.20 6.01 -8.52
CA LYS A 47 -10.87 5.36 -8.66
C LYS A 47 -10.70 4.21 -7.65
N GLY A 48 -11.08 4.45 -6.39
CA GLY A 48 -11.03 3.44 -5.32
C GLY A 48 -11.93 2.24 -5.59
N PHE A 49 -13.15 2.45 -6.07
CA PHE A 49 -14.08 1.40 -6.44
C PHE A 49 -13.51 0.49 -7.54
N PHE A 50 -13.12 1.06 -8.69
CA PHE A 50 -12.59 0.27 -9.82
C PHE A 50 -11.34 -0.51 -9.42
N ARG A 51 -10.42 0.12 -8.70
CA ARG A 51 -9.24 -0.54 -8.15
C ARG A 51 -9.62 -1.77 -7.30
N ASN A 52 -10.57 -1.61 -6.39
CA ASN A 52 -10.95 -2.69 -5.49
C ASN A 52 -11.86 -3.72 -6.16
N ALA A 53 -12.69 -3.34 -7.14
CA ALA A 53 -13.51 -4.27 -7.93
C ALA A 53 -12.65 -5.27 -8.72
N VAL A 54 -11.60 -4.80 -9.38
CA VAL A 54 -10.64 -5.68 -10.08
C VAL A 54 -9.88 -6.56 -9.09
N ALA A 55 -9.39 -5.98 -7.98
CA ALA A 55 -8.73 -6.75 -6.93
C ALA A 55 -9.67 -7.80 -6.30
N PHE A 56 -10.94 -7.47 -6.12
CA PHE A 56 -11.97 -8.40 -5.66
C PHE A 56 -12.20 -9.54 -6.65
N ALA A 57 -12.34 -9.25 -7.96
CA ALA A 57 -12.53 -10.27 -8.98
C ALA A 57 -11.35 -11.26 -9.00
N ILE A 58 -10.10 -10.76 -8.94
CA ILE A 58 -8.90 -11.59 -8.88
C ILE A 58 -8.86 -12.41 -7.58
N ALA A 59 -9.16 -11.77 -6.44
CA ALA A 59 -9.18 -12.44 -5.15
C ALA A 59 -10.26 -13.53 -5.09
N LEU A 60 -11.44 -13.26 -5.65
CA LEU A 60 -12.54 -14.22 -5.74
C LEU A 60 -12.15 -15.42 -6.60
N ALA A 61 -11.56 -15.20 -7.78
CA ALA A 61 -11.09 -16.28 -8.64
C ALA A 61 -10.04 -17.16 -7.94
N LEU A 62 -9.09 -16.56 -7.24
CA LEU A 62 -8.07 -17.30 -6.46
C LEU A 62 -8.68 -18.03 -5.25
N PHE A 63 -9.69 -17.44 -4.62
CA PHE A 63 -10.42 -18.04 -3.51
C PHE A 63 -11.21 -19.28 -3.99
N LEU A 64 -11.99 -19.15 -5.06
CA LEU A 64 -12.77 -20.26 -5.63
C LEU A 64 -11.87 -21.40 -6.13
N LYS A 65 -10.74 -21.06 -6.77
CA LYS A 65 -9.76 -22.06 -7.23
C LYS A 65 -9.13 -22.84 -6.07
N ALA A 66 -9.01 -22.25 -4.90
CA ALA A 66 -8.44 -22.91 -3.73
C ALA A 66 -9.38 -23.92 -3.06
N GLY A 67 -10.68 -23.81 -3.27
CA GLY A 67 -11.69 -24.76 -2.77
C GLY A 67 -11.62 -24.94 -1.25
N ARG A 68 -11.65 -26.20 -0.80
CA ARG A 68 -11.65 -26.56 0.64
C ARG A 68 -10.33 -26.28 1.38
N GLY A 69 -9.27 -25.87 0.67
CA GLY A 69 -7.94 -25.62 1.26
C GLY A 69 -7.76 -24.25 1.93
N ILE A 70 -8.84 -23.50 2.19
CA ILE A 70 -8.77 -22.15 2.77
C ILE A 70 -8.91 -22.22 4.29
N SER A 71 -7.91 -21.63 4.98
CA SER A 71 -7.97 -21.47 6.43
C SER A 71 -8.63 -20.14 6.79
N PHE A 72 -9.68 -20.21 7.60
CA PHE A 72 -10.32 -19.03 8.22
C PHE A 72 -9.63 -18.61 9.54
N GLY A 73 -8.45 -19.15 9.80
CA GLY A 73 -7.64 -18.84 10.96
C GLY A 73 -7.91 -19.73 12.17
N GLU A 74 -7.00 -19.68 13.14
CA GLU A 74 -7.05 -20.40 14.41
C GLU A 74 -7.31 -19.41 15.57
N GLY A 75 -7.72 -19.93 16.73
CA GLY A 75 -8.01 -19.15 17.93
C GLY A 75 -9.46 -18.65 18.02
N PRO A 76 -9.77 -17.77 19.00
CA PRO A 76 -11.15 -17.31 19.26
C PRO A 76 -11.80 -16.66 18.04
N ALA A 77 -13.02 -17.08 17.70
CA ALA A 77 -13.73 -16.56 16.53
C ALA A 77 -13.92 -15.04 16.58
N VAL A 78 -14.30 -14.51 17.76
CA VAL A 78 -14.47 -13.06 17.96
C VAL A 78 -13.21 -12.29 17.57
N ARG A 79 -12.02 -12.70 18.07
CA ARG A 79 -10.76 -12.03 17.75
C ARG A 79 -10.48 -12.06 16.25
N ARG A 80 -10.64 -13.20 15.59
CA ARG A 80 -10.39 -13.36 14.14
C ARG A 80 -11.25 -12.41 13.30
N TRP A 81 -12.55 -12.40 13.56
CA TRP A 81 -13.48 -11.58 12.79
C TRP A 81 -13.36 -10.10 13.10
N THR A 82 -13.12 -9.73 14.38
CA THR A 82 -12.84 -8.33 14.75
C THR A 82 -11.59 -7.80 14.05
N VAL A 83 -10.49 -8.54 14.07
CA VAL A 83 -9.25 -8.10 13.42
C VAL A 83 -9.41 -8.04 11.89
N LEU A 84 -10.15 -8.98 11.28
CA LEU A 84 -10.45 -8.96 9.85
C LEU A 84 -11.30 -7.75 9.47
N PHE A 85 -12.33 -7.44 10.26
CA PHE A 85 -13.17 -6.25 10.05
C PHE A 85 -12.37 -4.97 10.22
N LEU A 86 -11.56 -4.84 11.28
CA LEU A 86 -10.67 -3.70 11.50
C LEU A 86 -9.66 -3.53 10.35
N ARG A 87 -9.10 -4.65 9.83
CA ARG A 87 -8.25 -4.64 8.63
C ARG A 87 -8.98 -4.02 7.44
N ALA A 88 -10.22 -4.42 7.21
CA ALA A 88 -11.00 -3.91 6.09
C ALA A 88 -11.41 -2.44 6.28
N ALA A 89 -11.88 -2.08 7.47
CA ALA A 89 -12.28 -0.71 7.80
C ALA A 89 -11.09 0.26 7.71
N PHE A 90 -9.99 -0.04 8.42
CA PHE A 90 -8.79 0.80 8.38
C PHE A 90 -8.21 0.92 6.97
N GLY A 91 -8.14 -0.20 6.23
CA GLY A 91 -7.64 -0.17 4.85
C GLY A 91 -8.51 0.71 3.95
N THR A 92 -9.83 0.66 4.09
CA THR A 92 -10.77 1.45 3.30
C THR A 92 -10.72 2.93 3.67
N ILE A 93 -10.74 3.27 4.97
CA ILE A 93 -10.58 4.65 5.44
C ILE A 93 -9.24 5.21 4.97
N GLY A 94 -8.15 4.42 5.08
CA GLY A 94 -6.83 4.83 4.62
C GLY A 94 -6.79 5.17 3.13
N ILE A 95 -7.45 4.39 2.28
CA ILE A 95 -7.53 4.65 0.83
C ILE A 95 -8.28 5.95 0.55
N PHE A 96 -9.47 6.12 1.14
CA PHE A 96 -10.28 7.31 0.90
C PHE A 96 -9.61 8.58 1.40
N SER A 97 -9.03 8.53 2.59
CA SER A 97 -8.28 9.66 3.17
C SER A 97 -7.08 10.05 2.31
N ASN A 98 -6.31 9.06 1.83
CA ASN A 98 -5.18 9.32 0.95
C ASN A 98 -5.61 9.87 -0.41
N PHE A 99 -6.65 9.31 -1.03
CA PHE A 99 -7.15 9.81 -2.33
C PHE A 99 -7.78 11.20 -2.21
N TYR A 100 -8.44 11.52 -1.10
CA TYR A 100 -8.91 12.87 -0.83
C TYR A 100 -7.74 13.86 -0.74
N ALA A 101 -6.69 13.52 0.01
CA ALA A 101 -5.50 14.36 0.11
C ALA A 101 -4.86 14.62 -1.25
N ILE A 102 -4.67 13.57 -2.09
CA ILE A 102 -4.11 13.67 -3.45
C ILE A 102 -4.90 14.65 -4.33
N GLY A 103 -6.20 14.77 -4.13
CA GLY A 103 -7.03 15.72 -4.89
C GLY A 103 -7.05 17.16 -4.34
N LYS A 104 -6.40 17.44 -3.19
CA LYS A 104 -6.52 18.74 -2.50
C LYS A 104 -5.20 19.39 -2.12
N ILE A 105 -4.10 18.65 -2.07
CA ILE A 105 -2.74 19.15 -1.83
C ILE A 105 -1.80 18.64 -2.91
N ASP A 106 -0.59 19.19 -2.97
CA ASP A 106 0.42 18.73 -3.92
C ASP A 106 0.66 17.23 -3.79
N LEU A 107 0.76 16.56 -4.94
CA LEU A 107 0.92 15.10 -5.01
C LEU A 107 2.12 14.62 -4.18
N GLY A 108 3.21 15.39 -4.21
CA GLY A 108 4.41 15.12 -3.41
C GLY A 108 4.11 15.05 -1.93
N ASP A 109 3.40 16.07 -1.41
CA ASP A 109 3.05 16.17 0.00
C ASP A 109 2.11 15.03 0.42
N ALA A 110 1.07 14.74 -0.37
CA ALA A 110 0.16 13.63 -0.12
C ALA A 110 0.88 12.27 -0.10
N MET A 111 1.81 12.05 -1.04
CA MET A 111 2.61 10.83 -1.08
C MET A 111 3.53 10.70 0.14
N MET A 112 4.17 11.79 0.59
CA MET A 112 5.02 11.75 1.78
C MET A 112 4.24 11.46 3.06
N LEU A 113 3.06 12.03 3.22
CA LEU A 113 2.19 11.73 4.35
C LEU A 113 1.79 10.24 4.37
N ASN A 114 1.48 9.68 3.21
CA ASN A 114 1.17 8.24 3.10
C ASN A 114 2.40 7.35 3.37
N LYS A 115 3.62 7.80 3.05
CA LYS A 115 4.87 7.08 3.35
C LYS A 115 5.21 7.01 4.85
N LEU A 116 4.41 7.58 5.72
CA LEU A 116 4.43 7.31 7.15
C LEU A 116 3.81 5.95 7.52
N ALA A 117 3.08 5.29 6.62
CA ALA A 117 2.45 3.99 6.88
C ALA A 117 3.41 2.93 7.45
N PRO A 118 4.66 2.74 6.97
CA PRO A 118 5.61 1.81 7.58
C PRO A 118 5.91 2.10 9.05
N PHE A 119 5.99 3.37 9.44
CA PHE A 119 6.17 3.75 10.85
C PHE A 119 4.97 3.32 11.69
N PHE A 120 3.77 3.64 11.24
CA PHE A 120 2.54 3.25 11.93
C PHE A 120 2.36 1.73 11.97
N THR A 121 2.76 1.01 10.91
CA THR A 121 2.72 -0.46 10.92
C THR A 121 3.60 -1.02 12.04
N VAL A 122 4.83 -0.53 12.16
CA VAL A 122 5.76 -0.96 13.20
C VAL A 122 5.27 -0.54 14.59
N LEU A 123 4.78 0.68 14.75
CA LEU A 123 4.23 1.21 15.99
C LEU A 123 3.04 0.37 16.49
N PHE A 124 2.07 0.09 15.62
CA PHE A 124 0.89 -0.70 15.99
C PHE A 124 1.23 -2.18 16.19
N SER A 125 2.19 -2.74 15.46
CA SER A 125 2.69 -4.09 15.72
C SER A 125 3.37 -4.17 17.08
N TRP A 126 4.13 -3.15 17.50
CA TRP A 126 4.69 -3.07 18.85
C TRP A 126 3.59 -2.95 19.92
N LEU A 127 2.62 -2.06 19.70
CA LEU A 127 1.58 -1.78 20.69
C LEU A 127 0.61 -2.97 20.89
N PHE A 128 0.13 -3.59 19.80
CA PHE A 128 -0.93 -4.61 19.84
C PHE A 128 -0.38 -6.04 19.85
N ILE A 129 0.74 -6.29 19.15
CA ILE A 129 1.34 -7.63 18.99
C ILE A 129 2.56 -7.80 19.90
N LYS A 130 3.03 -6.70 20.53
CA LYS A 130 4.21 -6.64 21.42
C LYS A 130 5.52 -7.01 20.73
N GLU A 131 5.63 -6.79 19.43
CA GLU A 131 6.86 -6.95 18.65
C GLU A 131 7.82 -5.78 18.93
N ARG A 132 8.87 -5.99 19.73
CA ARG A 132 9.81 -4.93 20.14
C ARG A 132 10.64 -4.42 18.99
N LEU A 133 10.78 -3.10 18.88
CA LEU A 133 11.60 -2.41 17.90
C LEU A 133 13.02 -2.19 18.46
N THR A 134 14.05 -2.50 17.68
CA THR A 134 15.44 -2.16 18.05
C THR A 134 15.79 -0.76 17.52
N LEU A 135 16.75 -0.10 18.18
CA LEU A 135 17.23 1.22 17.74
C LEU A 135 17.72 1.21 16.29
N ARG A 136 18.43 0.17 15.88
CA ARG A 136 18.89 0.00 14.49
C ARG A 136 17.72 -0.03 13.51
N GLN A 137 16.68 -0.80 13.80
CA GLN A 137 15.48 -0.88 12.95
C GLN A 137 14.76 0.48 12.87
N ALA A 138 14.67 1.22 13.99
CA ALA A 138 14.13 2.57 14.00
C ALA A 138 14.95 3.51 13.11
N LEU A 139 16.29 3.50 13.25
CA LEU A 139 17.18 4.33 12.43
C LEU A 139 17.10 4.00 10.94
N CYS A 140 17.03 2.71 10.57
CA CYS A 140 16.86 2.33 9.17
C CYS A 140 15.53 2.83 8.60
N LEU A 141 14.46 2.78 9.39
CA LEU A 141 13.15 3.25 8.96
C LEU A 141 13.14 4.78 8.76
N VAL A 142 13.71 5.53 9.72
CA VAL A 142 13.86 6.99 9.62
C VAL A 142 14.75 7.36 8.43
N GLY A 143 15.87 6.70 8.24
CA GLY A 143 16.76 6.96 7.11
C GLY A 143 16.11 6.71 5.76
N ALA A 144 15.31 5.62 5.62
CA ALA A 144 14.56 5.36 4.40
C ALA A 144 13.47 6.41 4.14
N PHE A 145 12.82 6.91 5.19
CA PHE A 145 11.87 8.03 5.08
C PHE A 145 12.56 9.33 4.63
N CYS A 146 13.74 9.65 5.18
CA CYS A 146 14.51 10.80 4.71
C CYS A 146 14.92 10.64 3.24
N GLY A 147 15.32 9.44 2.81
CA GLY A 147 15.57 9.15 1.40
C GLY A 147 14.32 9.35 0.53
N ALA A 148 13.15 8.93 1.01
CA ALA A 148 11.88 9.18 0.35
C ALA A 148 11.57 10.68 0.22
N ALA A 149 11.84 11.46 1.27
CA ALA A 149 11.67 12.92 1.26
C ALA A 149 12.55 13.61 0.20
N LEU A 150 13.78 13.15 0.01
CA LEU A 150 14.68 13.68 -1.03
C LEU A 150 14.15 13.41 -2.45
N VAL A 151 13.48 12.29 -2.67
CA VAL A 151 12.90 11.93 -3.98
C VAL A 151 11.61 12.70 -4.23
N VAL A 152 10.70 12.69 -3.25
CA VAL A 152 9.36 13.26 -3.39
C VAL A 152 9.39 14.79 -3.31
N LYS A 153 10.32 15.36 -2.53
CA LYS A 153 10.51 16.82 -2.34
C LYS A 153 9.20 17.51 -1.96
N PRO A 154 8.63 17.16 -0.79
CA PRO A 154 7.41 17.81 -0.34
C PRO A 154 7.58 19.32 -0.31
N GLY A 155 6.55 20.07 -0.71
CA GLY A 155 6.56 21.51 -0.76
C GLY A 155 6.71 22.12 0.64
N LEU A 156 7.40 23.26 0.72
CA LEU A 156 7.51 24.07 1.95
C LEU A 156 6.37 25.09 2.08
N GLY A 157 5.39 25.03 1.18
CA GLY A 157 4.23 25.91 1.20
C GLY A 157 3.24 25.61 2.33
N ALA A 158 2.40 26.57 2.68
CA ALA A 158 1.33 26.37 3.66
C ALA A 158 0.28 25.39 3.08
N MET A 159 0.28 24.15 3.57
CA MET A 159 -0.75 23.18 3.21
C MET A 159 -2.07 23.48 3.92
N PRO A 160 -3.22 23.35 3.25
CA PRO A 160 -4.52 23.36 3.92
C PRO A 160 -4.57 22.27 5.00
N LEU A 161 -4.88 22.66 6.23
CA LEU A 161 -4.78 21.78 7.41
C LEU A 161 -5.62 20.51 7.26
N PHE A 162 -6.87 20.60 6.84
CA PHE A 162 -7.78 19.47 6.75
C PHE A 162 -7.32 18.42 5.71
N PRO A 163 -6.96 18.76 4.46
CA PRO A 163 -6.35 17.81 3.52
C PRO A 163 -5.04 17.19 4.01
N ALA A 164 -4.18 17.97 4.70
CA ALA A 164 -2.95 17.43 5.28
C ALA A 164 -3.24 16.38 6.38
N LEU A 165 -4.23 16.65 7.26
CA LEU A 165 -4.70 15.68 8.25
C LEU A 165 -5.29 14.42 7.59
N CYS A 166 -6.01 14.56 6.48
CA CYS A 166 -6.48 13.41 5.69
C CYS A 166 -5.32 12.59 5.12
N GLY A 167 -4.28 13.24 4.59
CA GLY A 167 -3.07 12.54 4.11
C GLY A 167 -2.37 11.77 5.23
N LEU A 168 -2.20 12.38 6.40
CA LEU A 168 -1.66 11.74 7.59
C LEU A 168 -2.53 10.56 8.05
N ALA A 169 -3.85 10.75 8.10
CA ALA A 169 -4.81 9.70 8.41
C ALA A 169 -4.71 8.53 7.40
N GLY A 170 -4.48 8.83 6.12
CA GLY A 170 -4.21 7.82 5.09
C GLY A 170 -3.06 6.90 5.46
N GLY A 171 -1.92 7.46 5.85
CA GLY A 171 -0.74 6.71 6.32
C GLY A 171 -1.01 5.95 7.63
N LEU A 172 -1.65 6.60 8.61
CA LEU A 172 -1.98 6.00 9.90
C LEU A 172 -2.91 4.79 9.74
N PHE A 173 -4.00 4.93 9.02
CA PHE A 173 -4.96 3.84 8.81
C PHE A 173 -4.41 2.73 7.91
N ALA A 174 -3.56 3.05 6.92
CA ALA A 174 -2.86 2.03 6.15
C ALA A 174 -1.91 1.22 7.05
N GLY A 175 -1.13 1.87 7.90
CA GLY A 175 -0.25 1.21 8.87
C GLY A 175 -1.00 0.34 9.87
N SER A 176 -2.13 0.83 10.39
CA SER A 176 -3.02 0.05 11.27
C SER A 176 -3.56 -1.20 10.57
N ALA A 177 -3.99 -1.05 9.31
CA ALA A 177 -4.47 -2.16 8.51
C ALA A 177 -3.38 -3.23 8.29
N TYR A 178 -2.13 -2.83 8.07
CA TYR A 178 -1.00 -3.76 7.89
C TYR A 178 -0.62 -4.46 9.19
N ALA A 179 -0.72 -3.79 10.34
CA ALA A 179 -0.58 -4.45 11.65
C ALA A 179 -1.67 -5.52 11.86
N CYS A 180 -2.92 -5.24 11.47
CA CYS A 180 -3.99 -6.24 11.46
C CYS A 180 -3.67 -7.43 10.53
N VAL A 181 -3.08 -7.19 9.35
CA VAL A 181 -2.62 -8.29 8.46
C VAL A 181 -1.58 -9.16 9.15
N ARG A 182 -0.65 -8.55 9.89
CA ARG A 182 0.34 -9.30 10.68
C ARG A 182 -0.33 -10.19 11.72
N GLU A 183 -1.28 -9.65 12.48
CA GLU A 183 -2.06 -10.39 13.47
C GLU A 183 -2.85 -11.54 12.85
N LEU A 184 -3.55 -11.30 11.74
CA LEU A 184 -4.27 -12.34 10.99
C LEU A 184 -3.33 -13.43 10.48
N GLY A 185 -2.10 -13.07 10.13
CA GLY A 185 -1.05 -14.00 9.77
C GLY A 185 -0.63 -14.91 10.93
N LEU A 186 -0.53 -14.37 12.16
CA LEU A 186 -0.27 -15.13 13.38
C LEU A 186 -1.43 -16.07 13.72
N LEU A 187 -2.66 -15.64 13.46
CA LEU A 187 -3.86 -16.47 13.58
C LEU A 187 -4.03 -17.47 12.41
N LYS A 188 -3.05 -17.59 11.53
CA LYS A 188 -3.01 -18.51 10.36
C LYS A 188 -4.18 -18.36 9.38
N MET A 189 -4.79 -17.18 9.29
CA MET A 189 -5.82 -16.88 8.31
C MET A 189 -5.23 -16.83 6.90
N ASP A 190 -5.95 -17.35 5.90
CA ASP A 190 -5.48 -17.37 4.51
C ASP A 190 -5.45 -15.95 3.92
N GLY A 191 -4.33 -15.59 3.27
CA GLY A 191 -4.17 -14.26 2.67
C GLY A 191 -5.16 -13.96 1.56
N ARG A 192 -5.60 -14.98 0.81
CA ARG A 192 -6.61 -14.85 -0.25
C ARG A 192 -7.94 -14.39 0.33
N PHE A 193 -8.34 -14.96 1.47
CA PHE A 193 -9.55 -14.56 2.17
C PHE A 193 -9.44 -13.14 2.76
N ILE A 194 -8.27 -12.79 3.33
CA ILE A 194 -8.02 -11.42 3.85
C ILE A 194 -8.19 -10.38 2.74
N VAL A 195 -7.59 -10.62 1.57
CA VAL A 195 -7.68 -9.69 0.42
C VAL A 195 -9.09 -9.65 -0.15
N LEU A 196 -9.75 -10.81 -0.29
CA LEU A 196 -11.13 -10.92 -0.76
C LEU A 196 -12.08 -10.10 0.12
N PHE A 197 -12.04 -10.34 1.43
CA PHE A 197 -12.89 -9.63 2.39
C PHE A 197 -12.68 -8.12 2.36
N PHE A 198 -11.42 -7.69 2.37
CA PHE A 198 -11.06 -6.28 2.27
C PHE A 198 -11.57 -5.63 0.98
N SER A 199 -11.36 -6.27 -0.17
CA SER A 199 -11.77 -5.71 -1.46
C SER A 199 -13.29 -5.64 -1.57
N ALA A 200 -14.02 -6.68 -1.10
CA ALA A 200 -15.48 -6.66 -1.03
C ALA A 200 -15.99 -5.53 -0.13
N PHE A 201 -15.45 -5.42 1.08
CA PHE A 201 -15.81 -4.36 2.03
C PHE A 201 -15.57 -2.96 1.44
N SER A 202 -14.42 -2.76 0.83
CA SER A 202 -14.05 -1.49 0.19
C SER A 202 -14.97 -1.14 -0.98
N CYS A 203 -15.35 -2.11 -1.82
CA CYS A 203 -16.32 -1.91 -2.89
C CYS A 203 -17.68 -1.50 -2.33
N LEU A 204 -18.19 -2.23 -1.33
CA LEU A 204 -19.46 -1.90 -0.69
C LEU A 204 -19.46 -0.50 -0.06
N ALA A 205 -18.38 -0.13 0.62
CA ALA A 205 -18.22 1.20 1.22
C ALA A 205 -18.11 2.32 0.17
N SER A 206 -17.67 2.02 -1.04
CA SER A 206 -17.58 2.99 -2.15
C SER A 206 -18.90 3.18 -2.90
N LEU A 207 -19.82 2.20 -2.84
CA LEU A 207 -21.06 2.22 -3.64
C LEU A 207 -21.93 3.46 -3.44
N PRO A 208 -22.18 3.96 -2.21
CA PRO A 208 -22.99 5.16 -2.03
C PRO A 208 -22.40 6.36 -2.79
N PHE A 209 -21.09 6.56 -2.69
CA PHE A 209 -20.40 7.66 -3.37
C PHE A 209 -20.43 7.49 -4.90
N LEU A 210 -20.36 6.26 -5.39
CA LEU A 210 -20.44 5.98 -6.82
C LEU A 210 -21.84 6.28 -7.38
N ILE A 211 -22.90 6.03 -6.61
CA ILE A 211 -24.28 6.30 -7.05
C ILE A 211 -24.54 7.81 -7.15
N PHE A 212 -23.99 8.61 -6.22
CA PHE A 212 -24.27 10.04 -6.17
C PHE A 212 -23.30 10.92 -6.94
N ASP A 213 -22.06 10.45 -7.21
CA ASP A 213 -20.98 11.24 -7.84
C ASP A 213 -20.26 10.43 -8.95
N PHE A 214 -21.04 9.76 -9.80
CA PHE A 214 -20.45 9.01 -10.92
C PHE A 214 -20.06 9.94 -12.06
N GLN A 215 -18.80 9.92 -12.44
CA GLN A 215 -18.30 10.64 -13.62
C GLN A 215 -18.19 9.70 -14.82
N PRO A 216 -18.78 10.04 -15.99
CA PRO A 216 -18.63 9.25 -17.20
C PRO A 216 -17.14 9.08 -17.57
N MET A 217 -16.76 7.87 -17.98
CA MET A 217 -15.37 7.54 -18.28
C MET A 217 -15.21 7.12 -19.73
N THR A 218 -14.10 7.52 -20.34
CA THR A 218 -13.69 7.03 -21.66
C THR A 218 -13.20 5.57 -21.55
N CYS A 219 -13.23 4.84 -22.67
CA CYS A 219 -12.71 3.48 -22.74
C CYS A 219 -11.23 3.40 -22.28
N ARG A 220 -10.41 4.40 -22.64
CA ARG A 220 -9.01 4.49 -22.23
C ARG A 220 -8.87 4.62 -20.71
N GLN A 221 -9.72 5.39 -20.05
CA GLN A 221 -9.73 5.54 -18.60
C GLN A 221 -10.15 4.24 -17.91
N VAL A 222 -11.19 3.56 -18.42
CA VAL A 222 -11.62 2.26 -17.89
C VAL A 222 -10.48 1.25 -17.99
N LEU A 223 -9.81 1.13 -19.13
CA LEU A 223 -8.67 0.23 -19.31
C LEU A 223 -7.51 0.56 -18.35
N ALA A 224 -7.19 1.85 -18.20
CA ALA A 224 -6.16 2.30 -17.25
C ALA A 224 -6.56 1.97 -15.81
N LEU A 225 -7.81 2.17 -15.40
CA LEU A 225 -8.28 1.81 -14.07
C LEU A 225 -8.32 0.30 -13.83
N CYS A 226 -8.60 -0.52 -14.86
CA CYS A 226 -8.45 -1.97 -14.79
C CYS A 226 -6.97 -2.36 -14.57
N GLY A 227 -6.05 -1.73 -15.29
CA GLY A 227 -4.61 -1.90 -15.05
C GLY A 227 -4.18 -1.49 -13.64
N ALA A 228 -4.71 -0.36 -13.14
CA ALA A 228 -4.50 0.08 -11.78
C ALA A 228 -5.01 -0.95 -10.75
N GLY A 229 -6.17 -1.54 -11.00
CA GLY A 229 -6.74 -2.60 -10.17
C GLY A 229 -5.90 -3.88 -10.16
N ALA A 230 -5.35 -4.29 -11.32
CA ALA A 230 -4.43 -5.42 -11.40
C ALA A 230 -3.13 -5.15 -10.61
N GLY A 231 -2.53 -3.96 -10.78
CA GLY A 231 -1.38 -3.52 -9.99
C GLY A 231 -1.70 -3.49 -8.49
N ALA A 232 -2.87 -2.99 -8.11
CA ALA A 232 -3.35 -3.01 -6.73
C ALA A 232 -3.51 -4.43 -6.18
N ALA A 233 -4.00 -5.38 -6.96
CA ALA A 233 -4.10 -6.78 -6.55
C ALA A 233 -2.72 -7.36 -6.25
N ILE A 234 -1.73 -7.18 -7.15
CA ILE A 234 -0.34 -7.59 -6.92
C ILE A 234 0.17 -6.97 -5.62
N GLY A 235 -0.04 -5.67 -5.42
CA GLY A 235 0.33 -4.95 -4.22
C GLY A 235 -0.30 -5.54 -2.96
N GLN A 236 -1.60 -5.76 -2.95
CA GLN A 236 -2.36 -6.27 -1.79
C GLN A 236 -2.01 -7.71 -1.45
N PHE A 237 -1.89 -8.60 -2.43
CA PHE A 237 -1.44 -9.97 -2.17
C PHE A 237 0.00 -10.01 -1.68
N GLY A 238 0.88 -9.22 -2.29
CA GLY A 238 2.28 -9.11 -1.90
C GLY A 238 2.44 -8.65 -0.45
N ILE A 239 1.81 -7.52 -0.06
CA ILE A 239 1.93 -6.98 1.31
C ILE A 239 1.26 -7.89 2.35
N THR A 240 0.13 -8.51 1.98
CA THR A 240 -0.55 -9.48 2.85
C THR A 240 0.34 -10.70 3.09
N ALA A 241 0.98 -11.23 2.06
CA ALA A 241 1.93 -12.33 2.20
C ALA A 241 3.17 -11.91 2.99
N ALA A 242 3.72 -10.71 2.74
CA ALA A 242 4.90 -10.20 3.41
C ALA A 242 4.73 -10.17 4.93
N TYR A 243 3.69 -9.53 5.43
CA TYR A 243 3.43 -9.40 6.88
C TYR A 243 2.93 -10.70 7.53
N ARG A 244 2.43 -11.67 6.76
CA ARG A 244 2.19 -13.02 7.26
C ARG A 244 3.48 -13.82 7.45
N PHE A 245 4.51 -13.60 6.61
CA PHE A 245 5.78 -14.31 6.69
C PHE A 245 6.75 -13.71 7.69
N ALA A 246 6.75 -12.39 7.88
CA ALA A 246 7.75 -11.69 8.66
C ALA A 246 7.17 -10.55 9.52
N GLU A 247 7.88 -10.24 10.58
CA GLU A 247 7.56 -9.12 11.48
C GLU A 247 7.77 -7.77 10.76
N PRO A 248 6.82 -6.82 10.86
CA PRO A 248 6.95 -5.50 10.25
C PRO A 248 8.28 -4.80 10.56
N ARG A 249 8.74 -4.86 11.80
CA ARG A 249 10.02 -4.26 12.26
C ARG A 249 11.24 -4.71 11.44
N ARG A 250 11.19 -5.88 10.81
CA ARG A 250 12.30 -6.45 10.02
C ARG A 250 12.21 -6.12 8.54
N ILE A 251 11.02 -5.82 8.03
CA ILE A 251 10.80 -5.71 6.59
C ILE A 251 10.17 -4.40 6.14
N ALA A 252 9.56 -3.59 7.03
CA ALA A 252 8.80 -2.40 6.66
C ALA A 252 9.62 -1.38 5.84
N VAL A 253 10.93 -1.29 6.05
CA VAL A 253 11.82 -0.42 5.27
C VAL A 253 11.77 -0.73 3.77
N PHE A 254 11.53 -1.98 3.39
CA PHE A 254 11.47 -2.38 1.97
C PHE A 254 10.22 -1.86 1.24
N ASP A 255 9.21 -1.36 1.96
CA ASP A 255 8.07 -0.68 1.33
C ASP A 255 8.49 0.61 0.58
N TYR A 256 9.57 1.25 1.02
CA TYR A 256 10.13 2.42 0.33
C TYR A 256 10.69 2.11 -1.05
N THR A 257 10.95 0.84 -1.40
CA THR A 257 11.34 0.44 -2.77
C THR A 257 10.24 0.78 -3.79
N ASN A 258 9.01 0.98 -3.36
CA ASN A 258 7.94 1.50 -4.20
C ASN A 258 8.32 2.82 -4.89
N ILE A 259 9.09 3.69 -4.23
CA ILE A 259 9.53 4.97 -4.79
C ILE A 259 10.53 4.73 -5.92
N LEU A 260 11.42 3.74 -5.79
CA LEU A 260 12.37 3.35 -6.84
C LEU A 260 11.62 2.84 -8.09
N PHE A 261 10.63 1.97 -7.88
CA PHE A 261 9.80 1.46 -8.97
C PHE A 261 8.92 2.56 -9.60
N ALA A 262 8.38 3.48 -8.79
CA ALA A 262 7.60 4.59 -9.29
C ALA A 262 8.45 5.53 -10.17
N ALA A 263 9.70 5.79 -9.79
CA ALA A 263 10.64 6.57 -10.60
C ALA A 263 10.99 5.86 -11.91
N LEU A 264 11.27 4.55 -11.86
CA LEU A 264 11.55 3.74 -13.06
C LEU A 264 10.37 3.74 -14.03
N LEU A 265 9.17 3.46 -13.53
CA LEU A 265 7.95 3.46 -14.35
C LEU A 265 7.59 4.86 -14.85
N GLY A 266 7.87 5.90 -14.06
CA GLY A 266 7.71 7.29 -14.45
C GLY A 266 8.64 7.68 -15.61
N TYR A 267 9.88 7.19 -15.58
CA TYR A 267 10.81 7.35 -16.70
C TYR A 267 10.33 6.62 -17.95
N LEU A 268 9.98 5.34 -17.81
CA LEU A 268 9.57 4.50 -18.96
C LEU A 268 8.26 4.97 -19.62
N ALA A 269 7.27 5.38 -18.80
CA ALA A 269 5.93 5.72 -19.29
C ALA A 269 5.75 7.20 -19.65
N PHE A 270 6.51 8.10 -19.01
CA PHE A 270 6.31 9.55 -19.09
C PHE A 270 7.60 10.33 -19.39
N GLY A 271 8.74 9.66 -19.61
CA GLY A 271 10.03 10.31 -19.89
C GLY A 271 10.59 11.15 -18.70
N GLN A 272 10.12 10.90 -17.48
CA GLN A 272 10.55 11.66 -16.32
C GLN A 272 11.94 11.25 -15.86
N VAL A 273 12.91 12.15 -15.93
CA VAL A 273 14.29 11.89 -15.52
C VAL A 273 14.48 12.33 -14.06
N PRO A 274 14.91 11.41 -13.15
CA PRO A 274 15.26 11.78 -11.78
C PRO A 274 16.43 12.76 -11.75
N ASP A 275 16.36 13.77 -10.91
CA ASP A 275 17.45 14.71 -10.69
C ASP A 275 18.46 14.20 -9.64
N ALA A 276 19.51 15.00 -9.36
CA ALA A 276 20.58 14.61 -8.44
C ALA A 276 20.08 14.31 -7.01
N LEU A 277 19.10 15.08 -6.50
CA LEU A 277 18.50 14.83 -5.17
C LEU A 277 17.76 13.52 -5.13
N SER A 278 17.02 13.18 -6.21
CA SER A 278 16.33 11.91 -6.33
C SER A 278 17.30 10.73 -6.33
N TRP A 279 18.44 10.83 -7.01
CA TRP A 279 19.49 9.81 -6.97
C TRP A 279 20.07 9.63 -5.57
N MET A 280 20.35 10.72 -4.83
CA MET A 280 20.77 10.65 -3.43
C MET A 280 19.73 9.93 -2.57
N GLY A 281 18.44 10.25 -2.75
CA GLY A 281 17.34 9.59 -2.06
C GLY A 281 17.27 8.08 -2.36
N PHE A 282 17.45 7.68 -3.62
CA PHE A 282 17.47 6.25 -4.01
C PHE A 282 18.60 5.49 -3.34
N ILE A 283 19.82 6.07 -3.34
CA ILE A 283 20.99 5.47 -2.67
C ILE A 283 20.72 5.32 -1.18
N LEU A 284 20.15 6.33 -0.53
CA LEU A 284 19.83 6.28 0.90
C LEU A 284 18.78 5.19 1.21
N ILE A 285 17.70 5.09 0.43
CA ILE A 285 16.70 4.03 0.58
C ILE A 285 17.34 2.64 0.44
N ALA A 286 18.17 2.44 -0.60
CA ALA A 286 18.84 1.17 -0.84
C ALA A 286 19.83 0.82 0.31
N ALA A 287 20.59 1.80 0.81
CA ALA A 287 21.50 1.64 1.93
C ALA A 287 20.74 1.22 3.22
N MET A 288 19.62 1.88 3.54
CA MET A 288 18.81 1.55 4.70
C MET A 288 18.19 0.15 4.60
N ALA A 289 17.71 -0.23 3.41
CA ALA A 289 17.21 -1.58 3.15
C ALA A 289 18.30 -2.65 3.32
N PHE A 290 19.52 -2.36 2.84
CA PHE A 290 20.67 -3.24 3.01
C PHE A 290 21.08 -3.38 4.48
N LEU A 291 21.19 -2.26 5.22
CA LEU A 291 21.52 -2.25 6.64
C LEU A 291 20.47 -2.99 7.47
N MET A 292 19.18 -2.85 7.14
CA MET A 292 18.10 -3.58 7.81
C MET A 292 18.22 -5.09 7.65
N ASN A 293 18.71 -5.56 6.50
CA ASN A 293 18.83 -7.00 6.21
C ASN A 293 20.13 -7.64 6.75
N ARG A 294 21.12 -6.83 7.18
CA ARG A 294 22.32 -7.36 7.84
C ARG A 294 21.91 -8.06 9.14
N ARG A 295 22.34 -9.31 9.28
CA ARG A 295 22.21 -10.05 10.55
C ARG A 295 23.10 -9.38 11.61
N ASP A 296 22.59 -9.28 12.81
CA ASP A 296 23.37 -8.97 14.01
C ASP A 296 24.38 -10.09 14.26
#